data_765801d828d144ee0fec33d3321771ac
#
_entry.id   765801d828d144ee0fec33d3321771ac
#
_cell.length_a   1.000
_cell.length_b   1.000
_cell.length_c   1.000
_cell.angle_alpha   90.00
_cell.angle_beta   90.00
_cell.angle_gamma   90.00
#
_symmetry.space_group_name_H-M   'P 1'
#
loop_
_entity.id
_entity.type
_entity.pdbx_description
1 polymer ?
#
loop_
_entity_poly.entity_id
_entity_poly.type
_entity_poly.pdbx_seq_one_letter_code
_entity_poly.pdbx_strand_id
1 'polypeptide(L)'
;MKITNLKLLATSDKDLRVIAAHLQDSIVLPKDIANLKKNRIFFIQLNRFMWEDIEKGVFRKNKRIRTVLKFDNVINIVSKNINIKDNKNFLEFLTIENTLMSDKSHEINLIFSGNAIIKINAEVIDVTLDDQGSPWE
;
A
#
# COMPACT_ATOMS: atom_id res chain seq x y z
N MET A 1 17.69 16.65 13.83
CA MET A 1 16.22 16.62 13.72
C MET A 1 15.72 15.18 13.84
N LYS A 2 14.79 14.97 14.74
CA LYS A 2 14.21 13.65 14.94
C LYS A 2 13.23 13.32 13.81
N ILE A 3 13.46 12.20 13.13
CA ILE A 3 12.57 11.73 12.09
C ILE A 3 11.62 10.69 12.71
N THR A 4 10.34 10.95 12.60
CA THR A 4 9.32 10.03 13.12
C THR A 4 8.79 9.18 11.98
N ASN A 5 9.03 7.87 12.04
CA ASN A 5 8.47 6.93 11.09
C ASN A 5 7.01 6.67 11.42
N LEU A 6 6.20 6.58 10.38
CA LEU A 6 4.78 6.31 10.51
C LEU A 6 4.56 4.80 10.60
N LYS A 7 3.68 4.39 11.52
CA LYS A 7 3.21 3.02 11.62
C LYS A 7 1.72 3.03 11.86
N LEU A 8 0.96 2.45 10.93
CA LEU A 8 -0.49 2.43 11.00
C LEU A 8 -1.00 1.00 10.92
N LEU A 9 -2.08 0.74 11.63
CA LEU A 9 -2.78 -0.54 11.60
C LEU A 9 -4.20 -0.29 11.12
N ALA A 10 -4.68 -1.11 10.20
CA ALA A 10 -6.05 -1.03 9.70
C ALA A 10 -6.79 -2.34 9.97
N THR A 11 -7.96 -2.22 10.60
CA THR A 11 -8.87 -3.33 10.87
C THR A 11 -10.29 -3.05 10.39
N SER A 12 -10.49 -1.91 9.74
CA SER A 12 -11.79 -1.47 9.23
C SER A 12 -11.64 -0.73 7.91
N ASP A 13 -12.75 -0.54 7.21
CA ASP A 13 -12.77 0.26 5.98
C ASP A 13 -12.30 1.70 6.24
N LYS A 14 -12.71 2.27 7.36
CA LYS A 14 -12.30 3.63 7.75
C LYS A 14 -10.78 3.73 7.89
N ASP A 15 -10.16 2.73 8.52
CA ASP A 15 -8.70 2.69 8.69
C ASP A 15 -8.00 2.56 7.35
N LEU A 16 -8.56 1.76 6.42
CA LEU A 16 -7.99 1.61 5.08
C LEU A 16 -7.97 2.92 4.32
N ARG A 17 -8.98 3.78 4.53
CA ARG A 17 -9.02 5.10 3.91
C ARG A 17 -7.92 6.01 4.43
N VAL A 18 -7.58 5.90 5.71
CA VAL A 18 -6.46 6.65 6.30
C VAL A 18 -5.15 6.20 5.66
N ILE A 19 -4.95 4.89 5.53
CA ILE A 19 -3.77 4.35 4.87
C ILE A 19 -3.71 4.83 3.42
N ALA A 20 -4.82 4.76 2.69
CA ALA A 20 -4.88 5.18 1.29
C ALA A 20 -4.48 6.66 1.13
N ALA A 21 -4.91 7.51 2.06
CA ALA A 21 -4.55 8.93 2.02
C ALA A 21 -3.04 9.13 2.17
N HIS A 22 -2.38 8.35 3.01
CA HIS A 22 -0.92 8.44 3.16
C HIS A 22 -0.17 7.87 1.96
N LEU A 23 -0.79 6.94 1.23
CA LEU A 23 -0.14 6.28 0.09
C LEU A 23 -0.42 6.95 -1.25
N GLN A 24 -1.30 7.95 -1.30
CA GLN A 24 -1.64 8.61 -2.56
C GLN A 24 -0.39 9.09 -3.28
N ASP A 25 -0.30 8.79 -4.58
CA ASP A 25 0.83 9.12 -5.46
C ASP A 25 2.14 8.43 -5.09
N SER A 26 2.10 7.41 -4.25
CA SER A 26 3.27 6.57 -3.99
C SER A 26 3.70 5.83 -5.25
N ILE A 27 4.98 5.57 -5.33
CA ILE A 27 5.58 4.85 -6.45
C ILE A 27 5.91 3.43 -6.01
N VAL A 28 5.57 2.45 -6.85
CA VAL A 28 5.92 1.07 -6.61
C VAL A 28 6.49 0.44 -7.88
N LEU A 29 7.56 -0.33 -7.72
CA LEU A 29 8.06 -1.17 -8.81
C LEU A 29 7.38 -2.54 -8.70
N PRO A 30 6.91 -3.13 -9.82
CA PRO A 30 6.26 -4.43 -9.78
C PRO A 30 7.09 -5.52 -9.10
N LYS A 31 8.42 -5.47 -9.22
CA LYS A 31 9.32 -6.42 -8.56
C LYS A 31 9.29 -6.36 -7.03
N ASP A 32 8.77 -5.27 -6.46
CA ASP A 32 8.69 -5.07 -5.01
C ASP A 32 7.34 -5.52 -4.44
N ILE A 33 6.60 -6.29 -5.21
CA ILE A 33 5.33 -6.90 -4.83
C ILE A 33 5.60 -8.37 -4.51
N ALA A 34 5.19 -8.82 -3.32
CA ALA A 34 5.44 -10.19 -2.88
C ALA A 34 4.20 -10.84 -2.30
N ASN A 35 3.90 -12.04 -2.79
CA ASN A 35 2.79 -12.85 -2.31
C ASN A 35 3.34 -14.11 -1.63
N LEU A 36 3.33 -14.12 -0.30
CA LEU A 36 3.77 -15.27 0.51
C LEU A 36 2.56 -16.18 0.76
N LYS A 37 2.18 -16.91 -0.26
CA LYS A 37 0.96 -17.71 -0.30
C LYS A 37 0.85 -18.71 0.85
N LYS A 38 1.94 -19.37 1.22
CA LYS A 38 1.96 -20.35 2.31
C LYS A 38 1.67 -19.71 3.67
N ASN A 39 2.06 -18.45 3.85
CA ASN A 39 1.88 -17.71 5.09
C ASN A 39 0.58 -16.89 5.08
N ARG A 40 -0.13 -16.86 3.96
CA ARG A 40 -1.34 -16.04 3.76
C ARG A 40 -1.04 -14.56 3.99
N ILE A 41 0.13 -14.12 3.51
CA ILE A 41 0.62 -12.75 3.64
C ILE A 41 0.90 -12.20 2.25
N PHE A 42 0.48 -10.97 2.02
CA PHE A 42 0.83 -10.20 0.84
C PHE A 42 1.44 -8.88 1.28
N PHE A 43 2.54 -8.48 0.67
CA PHE A 43 3.10 -7.17 0.96
C PHE A 43 3.69 -6.52 -0.27
N ILE A 44 3.80 -5.19 -0.21
CA ILE A 44 4.29 -4.36 -1.29
C ILE A 44 5.12 -3.23 -0.68
N GLN A 45 6.28 -2.98 -1.25
CA GLN A 45 7.12 -1.83 -0.88
C GLN A 45 6.78 -0.67 -1.80
N LEU A 46 6.56 0.50 -1.19
CA LEU A 46 6.26 1.72 -1.92
C LEU A 46 7.18 2.84 -1.44
N ASN A 47 7.32 3.86 -2.27
CA ASN A 47 7.96 5.11 -1.89
C ASN A 47 6.86 6.15 -1.83
N ARG A 48 6.42 6.47 -0.61
CA ARG A 48 5.32 7.40 -0.38
C ARG A 48 5.82 8.82 -0.17
N PHE A 49 4.96 9.80 -0.49
CA PHE A 49 5.18 11.18 -0.09
C PHE A 49 4.99 11.34 1.40
N MET A 50 5.71 12.28 1.98
CA MET A 50 5.54 12.61 3.39
C MET A 50 4.50 13.72 3.54
N TRP A 51 3.22 13.34 3.33
CA TRP A 51 2.08 14.27 3.39
C TRP A 51 1.96 14.99 4.72
N GLU A 52 2.34 14.33 5.82
CA GLU A 52 2.30 14.90 7.15
C GLU A 52 3.21 16.11 7.31
N ASP A 53 4.30 16.19 6.55
CA ASP A 53 5.17 17.36 6.57
C ASP A 53 4.47 18.58 5.98
N ILE A 54 3.66 18.37 4.96
CA ILE A 54 2.88 19.46 4.33
C ILE A 54 1.85 20.01 5.32
N GLU A 55 1.17 19.14 6.06
CA GLU A 55 0.18 19.54 7.07
C GLU A 55 0.80 20.35 8.19
N LYS A 56 2.06 20.09 8.51
CA LYS A 56 2.81 20.83 9.53
C LYS A 56 3.42 22.13 9.02
N GLY A 57 3.12 22.49 7.77
CA GLY A 57 3.67 23.70 7.17
C GLY A 57 5.11 23.58 6.71
N VAL A 58 5.66 22.37 6.69
CA VAL A 58 7.03 22.12 6.23
C VAL A 58 6.95 21.60 4.81
N PHE A 59 7.18 22.49 3.85
CA PHE A 59 7.19 22.09 2.44
C PHE A 59 8.55 21.53 2.06
N ARG A 60 8.57 20.24 1.69
CA ARG A 60 9.77 19.59 1.17
C ARG A 60 9.40 18.90 -0.14
N LYS A 61 9.73 19.56 -1.23
CA LYS A 61 9.42 19.06 -2.57
C LYS A 61 10.06 17.69 -2.77
N ASN A 62 9.26 16.72 -3.23
CA ASN A 62 9.72 15.39 -3.62
C ASN A 62 10.32 14.56 -2.48
N LYS A 63 10.06 14.92 -1.23
CA LYS A 63 10.53 14.10 -0.11
C LYS A 63 9.68 12.84 -0.01
N ARG A 64 10.35 11.70 -0.08
CA ARG A 64 9.70 10.38 -0.02
C ARG A 64 10.35 9.51 1.02
N ILE A 65 9.59 8.54 1.53
CA ILE A 65 10.10 7.52 2.44
C ILE A 65 9.62 6.16 1.95
N ARG A 66 10.49 5.16 2.09
CA ARG A 66 10.11 3.79 1.78
C ARG A 66 9.17 3.29 2.85
N THR A 67 8.08 2.64 2.43
CA THR A 67 7.11 2.08 3.35
C THR A 67 6.69 0.69 2.87
N VAL A 68 6.26 -0.15 3.80
CA VAL A 68 5.75 -1.48 3.49
C VAL A 68 4.28 -1.53 3.86
N LEU A 69 3.46 -1.94 2.91
CA LEU A 69 2.05 -2.22 3.12
C LEU A 69 1.89 -3.73 3.15
N LYS A 70 1.45 -4.26 4.30
CA LYS A 70 1.36 -5.69 4.53
C LYS A 70 -0.08 -6.09 4.84
N PHE A 71 -0.55 -7.15 4.20
CA PHE A 71 -1.88 -7.74 4.40
C PHE A 71 -1.72 -9.13 4.97
N ASP A 72 -2.37 -9.38 6.12
CA ASP A 72 -2.43 -10.70 6.73
C ASP A 72 -3.79 -11.34 6.45
N ASN A 73 -3.92 -12.63 6.70
CA ASN A 73 -5.15 -13.40 6.51
C ASN A 73 -5.67 -13.34 5.07
N VAL A 74 -4.74 -13.35 4.13
CA VAL A 74 -5.05 -13.30 2.70
C VAL A 74 -5.47 -14.69 2.22
N ILE A 75 -6.60 -14.75 1.51
CA ILE A 75 -7.10 -15.99 0.91
C ILE A 75 -6.57 -16.14 -0.51
N ASN A 76 -6.64 -15.06 -1.30
CA ASN A 76 -6.30 -15.10 -2.71
C ASN A 76 -5.89 -13.72 -3.21
N ILE A 77 -5.03 -13.70 -4.23
CA ILE A 77 -4.56 -12.48 -4.89
C ILE A 77 -4.74 -12.65 -6.40
N VAL A 78 -5.34 -11.65 -7.03
CA VAL A 78 -5.42 -11.56 -8.49
C VAL A 78 -4.91 -10.19 -8.91
N SER A 79 -3.98 -10.15 -9.85
CA SER A 79 -3.49 -8.90 -10.40
C SER A 79 -3.89 -8.73 -11.85
N LYS A 80 -4.08 -7.48 -12.27
CA LYS A 80 -4.49 -7.12 -13.62
C LYS A 80 -3.61 -6.00 -14.12
N ASN A 81 -3.07 -6.15 -15.32
CA ASN A 81 -2.23 -5.15 -15.98
C ASN A 81 -0.95 -4.84 -15.20
N ILE A 82 -0.41 -5.84 -14.50
CA ILE A 82 0.87 -5.74 -13.78
C ILE A 82 1.78 -6.86 -14.23
N ASN A 83 2.97 -6.49 -14.70
CA ASN A 83 4.02 -7.43 -15.04
C ASN A 83 5.07 -7.39 -13.93
N ILE A 84 5.06 -8.40 -13.04
CA ILE A 84 5.99 -8.44 -11.90
C ILE A 84 7.45 -8.60 -12.29
N LYS A 85 7.74 -8.96 -13.53
CA LYS A 85 9.11 -9.02 -14.04
C LYS A 85 9.61 -7.68 -14.55
N ASP A 86 8.73 -6.70 -14.67
CA ASP A 86 9.08 -5.37 -15.13
C ASP A 86 9.84 -4.64 -14.04
N ASN A 87 11.09 -4.26 -14.31
CA ASN A 87 11.92 -3.50 -13.38
C ASN A 87 12.23 -2.09 -13.87
N LYS A 88 11.61 -1.68 -14.98
CA LYS A 88 11.84 -0.37 -15.61
C LYS A 88 10.70 0.61 -15.38
N ASN A 89 9.46 0.10 -15.41
CA ASN A 89 8.28 0.93 -15.28
C ASN A 89 7.68 0.79 -13.89
N PHE A 90 7.46 1.89 -13.23
CA PHE A 90 6.82 1.88 -11.92
C PHE A 90 5.35 2.23 -12.04
N LEU A 91 4.59 1.79 -11.05
CA LEU A 91 3.18 2.08 -10.91
C LEU A 91 3.01 3.24 -9.92
N GLU A 92 1.95 4.00 -10.11
CA GLU A 92 1.57 5.05 -9.17
C GLU A 92 0.32 4.62 -8.44
N PHE A 93 0.40 4.62 -7.11
CA PHE A 93 -0.73 4.24 -6.27
C PHE A 93 -1.80 5.32 -6.29
N LEU A 94 -3.05 4.94 -6.52
CA LEU A 94 -4.18 5.86 -6.56
C LEU A 94 -5.07 5.75 -5.32
N THR A 95 -5.60 4.56 -5.03
CA THR A 95 -6.51 4.38 -3.90
C THR A 95 -6.70 2.92 -3.53
N ILE A 96 -7.44 2.70 -2.42
CA ILE A 96 -7.87 1.39 -1.96
C ILE A 96 -9.39 1.38 -1.91
N GLU A 97 -10.01 0.34 -2.46
CA GLU A 97 -11.45 0.12 -2.34
C GLU A 97 -11.69 -1.19 -1.62
N ASN A 98 -12.64 -1.22 -0.70
CA ASN A 98 -12.97 -2.42 0.06
C ASN A 98 -14.45 -2.75 -0.10
N THR A 99 -14.74 -4.02 -0.34
CA THR A 99 -16.11 -4.53 -0.45
C THR A 99 -16.27 -5.73 0.48
N LEU A 100 -17.28 -5.67 1.35
CA LEU A 100 -17.66 -6.82 2.17
C LEU A 100 -18.44 -7.78 1.31
N MET A 101 -17.97 -9.03 1.22
CA MET A 101 -18.58 -10.05 0.41
C MET A 101 -19.67 -10.80 1.20
N SER A 102 -20.52 -11.54 0.48
CA SER A 102 -21.65 -12.28 1.07
C SER A 102 -21.21 -13.35 2.07
N ASP A 103 -20.01 -13.90 1.91
CA ASP A 103 -19.42 -14.89 2.82
C ASP A 103 -18.69 -14.25 4.01
N LYS A 104 -18.81 -12.92 4.16
CA LYS A 104 -18.16 -12.10 5.19
C LYS A 104 -16.67 -11.92 5.01
N SER A 105 -16.09 -12.39 3.91
CA SER A 105 -14.72 -12.03 3.54
C SER A 105 -14.70 -10.62 2.95
N HIS A 106 -13.50 -10.08 2.75
CA HIS A 106 -13.31 -8.75 2.17
C HIS A 106 -12.60 -8.86 0.84
N GLU A 107 -13.08 -8.09 -0.13
CA GLU A 107 -12.37 -7.88 -1.38
C GLU A 107 -11.73 -6.50 -1.32
N ILE A 108 -10.41 -6.46 -1.20
CA ILE A 108 -9.66 -5.21 -1.10
C ILE A 108 -8.94 -4.99 -2.42
N ASN A 109 -9.25 -3.90 -3.10
CA ASN A 109 -8.66 -3.57 -4.39
C ASN A 109 -7.65 -2.44 -4.22
N LEU A 110 -6.40 -2.71 -4.58
CA LEU A 110 -5.38 -1.67 -4.69
C LEU A 110 -5.39 -1.19 -6.14
N ILE A 111 -5.66 0.09 -6.34
CA ILE A 111 -5.82 0.67 -7.67
C ILE A 111 -4.63 1.56 -7.98
N PHE A 112 -4.01 1.29 -9.14
CA PHE A 112 -2.83 1.99 -9.61
C PHE A 112 -3.09 2.66 -10.95
N SER A 113 -2.18 3.52 -11.37
CA SER A 113 -2.19 4.11 -12.70
C SER A 113 -2.12 3.03 -13.80
N GLY A 114 -2.55 3.39 -15.02
CA GLY A 114 -2.49 2.47 -16.16
C GLY A 114 -3.47 1.31 -16.08
N ASN A 115 -4.59 1.47 -15.38
CA ASN A 115 -5.60 0.43 -15.20
C ASN A 115 -5.05 -0.82 -14.50
N ALA A 116 -4.00 -0.66 -13.70
CA ALA A 116 -3.43 -1.75 -12.92
C ALA A 116 -4.18 -1.90 -11.61
N ILE A 117 -4.52 -3.14 -11.27
CA ILE A 117 -5.28 -3.45 -10.05
C ILE A 117 -4.71 -4.70 -9.41
N ILE A 118 -4.59 -4.68 -8.09
CA ILE A 118 -4.35 -5.89 -7.29
C ILE A 118 -5.59 -6.12 -6.45
N LYS A 119 -6.25 -7.24 -6.70
CA LYS A 119 -7.45 -7.67 -5.95
C LYS A 119 -7.02 -8.63 -4.86
N ILE A 120 -7.24 -8.25 -3.61
CA ILE A 120 -6.88 -9.05 -2.44
C ILE A 120 -8.17 -9.55 -1.80
N ASN A 121 -8.32 -10.88 -1.73
CA ASN A 121 -9.41 -11.47 -0.98
C ASN A 121 -8.86 -11.87 0.39
N ALA A 122 -9.41 -11.32 1.47
CA ALA A 122 -8.95 -11.56 2.82
C ALA A 122 -10.11 -11.95 3.73
N GLU A 123 -9.82 -12.81 4.73
CA GLU A 123 -10.85 -13.21 5.70
C GLU A 123 -11.30 -12.03 6.55
N VAL A 124 -10.36 -11.18 6.92
CA VAL A 124 -10.59 -9.99 7.73
C VAL A 124 -9.69 -8.89 7.21
N ILE A 125 -9.97 -7.65 7.58
CA ILE A 125 -9.06 -6.54 7.32
C ILE A 125 -7.99 -6.55 8.42
N ASP A 126 -6.77 -6.88 8.04
CA ASP A 126 -5.62 -6.91 8.93
C ASP A 126 -4.42 -6.40 8.15
N VAL A 127 -4.23 -5.09 8.16
CA VAL A 127 -3.29 -4.40 7.28
C VAL A 127 -2.39 -3.50 8.12
N THR A 128 -1.11 -3.49 7.79
CA THR A 128 -0.11 -2.67 8.46
C THR A 128 0.63 -1.83 7.44
N LEU A 129 0.80 -0.55 7.75
CA LEU A 129 1.66 0.36 7.00
C LEU A 129 2.83 0.73 7.91
N ASP A 130 4.05 0.50 7.45
CA ASP A 130 5.24 0.66 8.29
C ASP A 130 6.36 1.31 7.49
N ASP A 131 6.73 2.54 7.86
CA ASP A 131 7.83 3.25 7.22
C ASP A 131 9.16 2.59 7.56
N GLN A 132 10.05 2.53 6.57
CA GLN A 132 11.34 1.88 6.66
C GLN A 132 12.47 2.90 6.48
N GLY A 133 13.37 2.94 7.45
CA GLY A 133 14.58 3.73 7.34
C GLY A 133 14.37 5.24 7.39
N SER A 134 15.28 5.96 6.77
CA SER A 134 15.27 7.43 6.74
C SER A 134 14.64 7.94 5.44
N PRO A 135 13.97 9.11 5.48
CA PRO A 135 13.47 9.73 4.26
C PRO A 135 14.61 10.00 3.26
N TRP A 136 14.27 9.95 1.98
CA TRP A 136 15.19 10.30 0.90
C TRP A 136 14.54 11.29 -0.06
N GLU A 137 15.35 12.06 -0.72
CA GLU A 137 14.90 13.08 -1.67
C GLU A 137 15.18 12.71 -3.12
#